data_77d13d32e472eb2c1a9b8f5b71573a81
#
_entry.id   77d13d32e472eb2c1a9b8f5b71573a81
#
_cell.length_a   1.000
_cell.length_b   1.000
_cell.length_c   1.000
_cell.angle_alpha   90.00
_cell.angle_beta   90.00
_cell.angle_gamma   90.00
#
_symmetry.space_group_name_H-M   'P 1'
#
loop_
_entity.id
_entity.type
_entity.pdbx_description
1 polymer ?
#
loop_
_entity_poly.entity_id
_entity_poly.type
_entity_poly.pdbx_seq_one_letter_code
_entity_poly.pdbx_strand_id
1 'polypeptide(L)'
;MAVTISDVALAAGVSKGAVSYALNGQPGVSPDTRDRILKVAKDLGWKPSLRAKGLSSAKAYALGLVVARNPSLLGTDPFFPAFIAGIETALAEHDYTLVLSIATAPGAEERCYRKLVDNGRVDGVILTDVRRNDSRIPLLLELKVPAVTLNRPDTGSPFPAVSVDESAGIVAAVEHLVALGHRRIAHVGGGQEYIHGRSRRIAWEESLAGAGLISDLFAAADFTAAGGVAATADLLRRADRPTAIVYANDLMATAGQSYAQSLGLSVPGDLSITGYDNAEFTQYLNPPLTTLATDPMLWGRVSARVLLNQLAGTHDGEDTTLPAPRLVVRASTGPAPA
;
A
#
# COMPACT_ATOMS: atom_id res chain seq x y z
N MET A 1 15.48 -30.17 -25.25
CA MET A 1 14.57 -30.57 -24.15
C MET A 1 15.13 -30.00 -22.85
N ALA A 2 14.28 -29.55 -21.96
CA ALA A 2 14.75 -29.07 -20.65
C ALA A 2 15.23 -30.26 -19.80
N VAL A 3 16.41 -30.12 -19.17
CA VAL A 3 16.96 -31.11 -18.25
C VAL A 3 16.01 -31.29 -17.08
N THR A 4 15.74 -32.57 -16.70
CA THR A 4 14.81 -32.93 -15.63
C THR A 4 15.56 -33.51 -14.42
N ILE A 5 14.90 -33.61 -13.27
CA ILE A 5 15.45 -34.29 -12.09
C ILE A 5 15.83 -35.74 -12.38
N SER A 6 15.16 -36.38 -13.37
CA SER A 6 15.45 -37.75 -13.82
C SER A 6 16.80 -37.84 -14.51
N ASP A 7 17.16 -36.85 -15.31
CA ASP A 7 18.44 -36.78 -16.02
C ASP A 7 19.59 -36.58 -15.02
N VAL A 8 19.39 -35.72 -14.02
CA VAL A 8 20.36 -35.53 -12.92
C VAL A 8 20.53 -36.84 -12.11
N ALA A 9 19.44 -37.53 -11.78
CA ALA A 9 19.48 -38.80 -11.04
C ALA A 9 20.24 -39.87 -11.82
N LEU A 10 19.97 -40.02 -13.13
CA LEU A 10 20.65 -40.94 -14.01
C LEU A 10 22.15 -40.64 -14.10
N ALA A 11 22.51 -39.39 -14.36
CA ALA A 11 23.90 -38.95 -14.49
C ALA A 11 24.69 -39.02 -13.19
N ALA A 12 24.05 -38.80 -12.03
CA ALA A 12 24.67 -38.92 -10.71
C ALA A 12 24.67 -40.38 -10.15
N GLY A 13 24.00 -41.33 -10.82
CA GLY A 13 23.91 -42.74 -10.38
C GLY A 13 23.14 -42.87 -9.07
N VAL A 14 22.04 -42.12 -8.85
CA VAL A 14 21.25 -42.13 -7.62
C VAL A 14 19.74 -42.10 -7.93
N SER A 15 18.90 -42.32 -6.91
CA SER A 15 17.45 -42.19 -7.06
C SER A 15 17.02 -40.73 -7.16
N LYS A 16 15.85 -40.45 -7.78
CA LYS A 16 15.23 -39.10 -7.79
C LYS A 16 15.02 -38.52 -6.38
N GLY A 17 14.69 -39.41 -5.41
CA GLY A 17 14.56 -39.02 -4.00
C GLY A 17 15.88 -38.53 -3.42
N ALA A 18 17.00 -39.22 -3.71
CA ALA A 18 18.33 -38.76 -3.27
C ALA A 18 18.71 -37.41 -3.87
N VAL A 19 18.39 -37.18 -5.16
CA VAL A 19 18.60 -35.86 -5.79
C VAL A 19 17.78 -34.78 -5.08
N SER A 20 16.49 -35.05 -4.82
CA SER A 20 15.61 -34.10 -4.10
C SER A 20 16.16 -33.81 -2.70
N TYR A 21 16.58 -34.80 -1.94
CA TYR A 21 17.15 -34.60 -0.59
C TYR A 21 18.45 -33.83 -0.63
N ALA A 22 19.35 -34.12 -1.58
CA ALA A 22 20.60 -33.39 -1.74
C ALA A 22 20.39 -31.91 -2.02
N LEU A 23 19.46 -31.59 -2.94
CA LEU A 23 19.15 -30.22 -3.38
C LEU A 23 18.42 -29.40 -2.32
N ASN A 24 17.55 -30.04 -1.52
CA ASN A 24 16.78 -29.37 -0.47
C ASN A 24 17.49 -29.39 0.91
N GLY A 25 18.75 -29.83 0.97
CA GLY A 25 19.49 -29.85 2.22
C GLY A 25 19.01 -30.86 3.27
N GLN A 26 18.13 -31.79 2.88
CA GLN A 26 17.52 -32.77 3.81
C GLN A 26 18.51 -33.84 4.23
N PRO A 27 18.39 -34.39 5.44
CA PRO A 27 19.19 -35.54 5.88
C PRO A 27 18.82 -36.81 5.07
N GLY A 28 19.77 -37.73 4.92
CA GLY A 28 19.57 -39.02 4.20
C GLY A 28 20.46 -39.19 2.98
N VAL A 29 21.33 -38.21 2.68
CA VAL A 29 22.36 -38.29 1.64
C VAL A 29 23.72 -37.92 2.26
N SER A 30 24.75 -38.74 2.01
CA SER A 30 26.11 -38.46 2.51
C SER A 30 26.67 -37.21 1.87
N PRO A 31 27.60 -36.45 2.55
CA PRO A 31 28.22 -35.25 2.02
C PRO A 31 28.80 -35.44 0.61
N ASP A 32 29.59 -36.51 0.39
CA ASP A 32 30.22 -36.80 -0.90
C ASP A 32 29.21 -37.06 -2.01
N THR A 33 28.10 -37.74 -1.67
CA THR A 33 27.00 -38.01 -2.63
C THR A 33 26.26 -36.70 -2.94
N ARG A 34 26.06 -35.82 -1.96
CA ARG A 34 25.45 -34.49 -2.13
C ARG A 34 26.29 -33.65 -3.08
N ASP A 35 27.60 -33.54 -2.85
CA ASP A 35 28.50 -32.76 -3.68
C ASP A 35 28.54 -33.25 -5.12
N ARG A 36 28.55 -34.60 -5.30
CA ARG A 36 28.44 -35.23 -6.63
C ARG A 36 27.13 -34.85 -7.33
N ILE A 37 25.99 -34.88 -6.64
CA ILE A 37 24.69 -34.53 -7.20
C ILE A 37 24.65 -33.06 -7.58
N LEU A 38 25.14 -32.15 -6.72
CA LEU A 38 25.18 -30.72 -6.97
C LEU A 38 26.08 -30.38 -8.18
N LYS A 39 27.21 -31.03 -8.30
CA LYS A 39 28.12 -30.92 -9.44
C LYS A 39 27.45 -31.35 -10.75
N VAL A 40 26.85 -32.55 -10.77
CA VAL A 40 26.14 -33.08 -11.95
C VAL A 40 24.99 -32.18 -12.36
N ALA A 41 24.20 -31.66 -11.40
CA ALA A 41 23.10 -30.73 -11.67
C ALA A 41 23.61 -29.44 -12.33
N LYS A 42 24.74 -28.90 -11.83
CA LYS A 42 25.39 -27.72 -12.40
C LYS A 42 25.92 -27.97 -13.81
N ASP A 43 26.61 -29.09 -14.02
CA ASP A 43 27.21 -29.47 -15.30
C ASP A 43 26.15 -29.69 -16.39
N LEU A 44 24.98 -30.21 -16.02
CA LEU A 44 23.82 -30.35 -16.91
C LEU A 44 23.01 -29.08 -17.09
N GLY A 45 23.35 -27.98 -16.39
CA GLY A 45 22.57 -26.74 -16.42
C GLY A 45 21.18 -26.87 -15.82
N TRP A 46 20.94 -27.91 -14.99
CA TRP A 46 19.66 -28.13 -14.34
C TRP A 46 19.43 -27.08 -13.24
N LYS A 47 18.24 -26.47 -13.26
CA LYS A 47 17.77 -25.59 -12.19
C LYS A 47 16.54 -26.19 -11.53
N PRO A 48 16.44 -26.16 -10.18
CA PRO A 48 15.23 -26.60 -9.48
C PRO A 48 14.02 -25.86 -10.02
N SER A 49 12.98 -26.58 -10.41
CA SER A 49 11.70 -25.96 -10.73
C SER A 49 11.04 -25.46 -9.45
N LEU A 50 10.66 -24.19 -9.39
CA LEU A 50 9.90 -23.62 -8.26
C LEU A 50 8.63 -24.43 -7.99
N ARG A 51 7.98 -24.97 -9.04
CA ARG A 51 6.84 -25.89 -8.89
C ARG A 51 7.20 -27.17 -8.15
N ALA A 52 8.37 -27.77 -8.44
CA ALA A 52 8.82 -28.97 -7.75
C ALA A 52 9.23 -28.68 -6.30
N LYS A 53 9.84 -27.51 -6.06
CA LYS A 53 10.17 -27.00 -4.73
C LYS A 53 8.90 -26.75 -3.92
N GLY A 54 7.88 -26.11 -4.52
CA GLY A 54 6.57 -25.85 -3.91
C GLY A 54 5.81 -27.14 -3.53
N LEU A 55 5.77 -28.14 -4.43
CA LEU A 55 5.17 -29.44 -4.16
C LEU A 55 5.84 -30.17 -2.99
N SER A 56 7.15 -30.05 -2.83
CA SER A 56 7.90 -30.70 -1.74
C SER A 56 7.79 -29.96 -0.40
N SER A 57 7.57 -28.64 -0.42
CA SER A 57 7.51 -27.80 0.79
C SER A 57 6.09 -27.37 1.17
N ALA A 58 5.08 -27.72 0.36
CA ALA A 58 3.69 -27.25 0.48
C ALA A 58 3.59 -25.70 0.50
N LYS A 59 4.52 -24.99 -0.17
CA LYS A 59 4.56 -23.53 -0.26
C LYS A 59 4.28 -23.05 -1.68
N ALA A 60 3.57 -21.92 -1.79
CA ALA A 60 3.32 -21.23 -3.06
C ALA A 60 4.52 -20.40 -3.53
N TYR A 61 5.37 -19.95 -2.61
CA TYR A 61 6.39 -18.91 -2.82
C TYR A 61 5.79 -17.66 -3.42
N ALA A 62 4.62 -17.28 -2.91
CA ALA A 62 3.89 -16.11 -3.35
C ALA A 62 3.16 -15.43 -2.18
N LEU A 63 3.10 -14.10 -2.21
CA LEU A 63 2.25 -13.30 -1.33
C LEU A 63 1.07 -12.73 -2.12
N GLY A 64 -0.09 -12.62 -1.48
CA GLY A 64 -1.30 -12.08 -2.08
C GLY A 64 -1.52 -10.62 -1.74
N LEU A 65 -1.94 -9.85 -2.73
CA LEU A 65 -2.49 -8.50 -2.57
C LEU A 65 -3.83 -8.41 -3.28
N VAL A 66 -4.91 -8.20 -2.53
CA VAL A 66 -6.25 -8.02 -3.09
C VAL A 66 -6.65 -6.56 -2.96
N VAL A 67 -6.85 -5.88 -4.08
CA VAL A 67 -7.28 -4.48 -4.15
C VAL A 67 -8.76 -4.42 -4.49
N ALA A 68 -9.58 -3.91 -3.55
CA ALA A 68 -11.03 -3.81 -3.71
C ALA A 68 -11.45 -2.35 -3.97
N ARG A 69 -10.79 -1.71 -4.92
CA ARG A 69 -11.06 -0.34 -5.37
C ARG A 69 -11.35 -0.28 -6.86
N ASN A 70 -11.74 0.90 -7.34
CA ASN A 70 -11.84 1.16 -8.77
C ASN A 70 -10.50 0.80 -9.45
N PRO A 71 -10.50 -0.08 -10.45
CA PRO A 71 -9.28 -0.54 -11.12
C PRO A 71 -8.43 0.58 -11.71
N SER A 72 -9.05 1.71 -12.11
CA SER A 72 -8.34 2.86 -12.66
C SER A 72 -7.33 3.45 -11.66
N LEU A 73 -7.58 3.34 -10.34
CA LEU A 73 -6.67 3.84 -9.31
C LEU A 73 -5.29 3.15 -9.33
N LEU A 74 -5.23 1.87 -9.74
CA LEU A 74 -3.94 1.20 -9.90
C LEU A 74 -3.03 1.83 -10.95
N GLY A 75 -3.60 2.53 -11.92
CA GLY A 75 -2.84 3.22 -12.97
C GLY A 75 -2.74 4.74 -12.79
N THR A 76 -3.60 5.33 -11.96
CA THR A 76 -3.69 6.79 -11.82
C THR A 76 -3.25 7.32 -10.46
N ASP A 77 -3.39 6.51 -9.40
CA ASP A 77 -2.93 6.86 -8.06
C ASP A 77 -1.48 6.37 -7.87
N PRO A 78 -0.51 7.27 -7.69
CA PRO A 78 0.91 6.93 -7.59
C PRO A 78 1.27 6.06 -6.38
N PHE A 79 0.40 5.98 -5.37
CA PHE A 79 0.60 5.15 -4.19
C PHE A 79 0.77 3.67 -4.57
N PHE A 80 -0.16 3.10 -5.36
CA PHE A 80 -0.15 1.67 -5.67
C PHE A 80 1.06 1.20 -6.47
N PRO A 81 1.48 1.85 -7.56
CA PRO A 81 2.68 1.44 -8.28
C PRO A 81 3.94 1.46 -7.42
N ALA A 82 4.13 2.49 -6.59
CA ALA A 82 5.28 2.59 -5.70
C ALA A 82 5.24 1.54 -4.58
N PHE A 83 4.06 1.30 -3.99
CA PHE A 83 3.85 0.27 -2.97
C PHE A 83 4.14 -1.14 -3.51
N ILE A 84 3.61 -1.47 -4.70
CA ILE A 84 3.85 -2.75 -5.38
C ILE A 84 5.34 -2.93 -5.69
N ALA A 85 6.02 -1.89 -6.19
CA ALA A 85 7.45 -1.93 -6.44
C ALA A 85 8.26 -2.20 -5.16
N GLY A 86 7.85 -1.62 -4.03
CA GLY A 86 8.44 -1.89 -2.73
C GLY A 86 8.27 -3.35 -2.29
N ILE A 87 7.07 -3.92 -2.45
CA ILE A 87 6.80 -5.33 -2.18
C ILE A 87 7.72 -6.23 -3.04
N GLU A 88 7.69 -6.05 -4.36
CA GLU A 88 8.47 -6.88 -5.30
C GLU A 88 9.98 -6.79 -5.01
N THR A 89 10.49 -5.62 -4.61
CA THR A 89 11.90 -5.46 -4.22
C THR A 89 12.27 -6.37 -3.04
N ALA A 90 11.39 -6.52 -2.05
CA ALA A 90 11.64 -7.41 -0.91
C ALA A 90 11.46 -8.89 -1.28
N LEU A 91 10.48 -9.22 -2.13
CA LEU A 91 10.17 -10.59 -2.54
C LEU A 91 11.27 -11.19 -3.40
N ALA A 92 11.89 -10.39 -4.28
CA ALA A 92 12.97 -10.84 -5.16
C ALA A 92 14.19 -11.39 -4.39
N GLU A 93 14.46 -10.90 -3.18
CA GLU A 93 15.54 -11.37 -2.32
C GLU A 93 15.30 -12.81 -1.78
N HIS A 94 14.04 -13.30 -1.84
CA HIS A 94 13.59 -14.55 -1.23
C HIS A 94 12.97 -15.55 -2.23
N ASP A 95 13.11 -15.34 -3.53
CA ASP A 95 12.45 -16.14 -4.58
C ASP A 95 10.90 -16.19 -4.44
N TYR A 96 10.30 -15.15 -3.87
CA TYR A 96 8.86 -14.98 -3.79
C TYR A 96 8.35 -14.08 -4.93
N THR A 97 7.04 -14.16 -5.23
CA THR A 97 6.35 -13.31 -6.21
C THR A 97 5.08 -12.72 -5.61
N LEU A 98 4.60 -11.62 -6.19
CA LEU A 98 3.32 -11.03 -5.79
C LEU A 98 2.19 -11.54 -6.69
N VAL A 99 1.11 -12.03 -6.08
CA VAL A 99 -0.15 -12.33 -6.76
C VAL A 99 -1.12 -11.18 -6.50
N LEU A 100 -1.23 -10.28 -7.48
CA LEU A 100 -2.17 -9.18 -7.44
C LEU A 100 -3.55 -9.63 -7.95
N SER A 101 -4.60 -9.31 -7.22
CA SER A 101 -5.99 -9.55 -7.62
C SER A 101 -6.82 -8.29 -7.41
N ILE A 102 -7.76 -8.03 -8.33
CA ILE A 102 -8.70 -6.90 -8.25
C ILE A 102 -10.09 -7.44 -8.02
N ALA A 103 -10.80 -6.86 -7.04
CA ALA A 103 -12.13 -7.29 -6.64
C ALA A 103 -13.09 -6.07 -6.59
N THR A 104 -13.93 -5.89 -7.61
CA THR A 104 -14.80 -4.70 -7.74
C THR A 104 -16.27 -4.98 -7.46
N ALA A 105 -16.70 -6.24 -7.58
CA ALA A 105 -18.10 -6.60 -7.36
C ALA A 105 -18.36 -6.91 -5.86
N PRO A 106 -19.58 -6.71 -5.37
CA PRO A 106 -19.94 -7.08 -4.00
C PRO A 106 -19.58 -8.54 -3.67
N GLY A 107 -18.93 -8.76 -2.53
CA GLY A 107 -18.45 -10.07 -2.10
C GLY A 107 -17.32 -10.69 -2.94
N ALA A 108 -16.82 -9.99 -3.98
CA ALA A 108 -15.72 -10.51 -4.80
C ALA A 108 -14.41 -10.57 -4.02
N GLU A 109 -14.20 -9.67 -3.10
CA GLU A 109 -12.99 -9.61 -2.27
C GLU A 109 -12.85 -10.87 -1.41
N GLU A 110 -13.89 -11.25 -0.67
CA GLU A 110 -13.93 -12.50 0.11
C GLU A 110 -13.69 -13.74 -0.77
N ARG A 111 -14.42 -13.84 -1.89
CA ARG A 111 -14.22 -14.94 -2.84
C ARG A 111 -12.79 -15.00 -3.37
N CYS A 112 -12.16 -13.85 -3.54
CA CYS A 112 -10.79 -13.75 -4.00
C CYS A 112 -9.81 -14.32 -2.96
N TYR A 113 -9.93 -13.95 -1.69
CA TYR A 113 -9.12 -14.50 -0.61
C TYR A 113 -9.29 -16.02 -0.50
N ARG A 114 -10.55 -16.52 -0.45
CA ARG A 114 -10.83 -17.95 -0.43
C ARG A 114 -10.17 -18.66 -1.62
N LYS A 115 -10.33 -18.15 -2.83
CA LYS A 115 -9.72 -18.73 -4.03
C LYS A 115 -8.19 -18.75 -3.99
N LEU A 116 -7.56 -17.73 -3.47
CA LEU A 116 -6.10 -17.67 -3.34
C LEU A 116 -5.58 -18.71 -2.34
N VAL A 117 -6.26 -18.83 -1.18
CA VAL A 117 -5.85 -19.73 -0.09
C VAL A 117 -6.20 -21.17 -0.40
N ASP A 118 -7.46 -21.47 -0.78
CA ASP A 118 -7.94 -22.85 -1.03
C ASP A 118 -7.19 -23.53 -2.19
N ASN A 119 -6.72 -22.76 -3.16
CA ASN A 119 -5.92 -23.29 -4.27
C ASN A 119 -4.40 -23.24 -4.01
N GLY A 120 -3.96 -22.93 -2.81
CA GLY A 120 -2.54 -22.84 -2.45
C GLY A 120 -1.75 -21.89 -3.35
N ARG A 121 -2.34 -20.73 -3.73
CA ARG A 121 -1.70 -19.76 -4.62
C ARG A 121 -0.84 -18.74 -3.90
N VAL A 122 -1.02 -18.61 -2.59
CA VAL A 122 -0.28 -17.68 -1.74
C VAL A 122 0.03 -18.32 -0.40
N ASP A 123 1.15 -17.95 0.20
CA ASP A 123 1.56 -18.38 1.55
C ASP A 123 1.09 -17.38 2.62
N GLY A 124 0.81 -16.16 2.24
CA GLY A 124 0.34 -15.07 3.10
C GLY A 124 -0.24 -13.93 2.29
N VAL A 125 -0.87 -12.96 2.96
CA VAL A 125 -1.53 -11.82 2.30
C VAL A 125 -1.16 -10.50 2.95
N ILE A 126 -1.04 -9.45 2.14
CA ILE A 126 -0.89 -8.06 2.57
C ILE A 126 -2.27 -7.40 2.48
N LEU A 127 -2.77 -6.89 3.61
CA LEU A 127 -4.08 -6.29 3.72
C LEU A 127 -3.97 -4.76 3.69
N THR A 128 -4.29 -4.18 2.54
CA THR A 128 -4.37 -2.72 2.36
C THR A 128 -5.78 -2.22 2.65
N ASP A 129 -5.93 -0.89 2.72
CA ASP A 129 -7.25 -0.27 2.85
C ASP A 129 -8.06 -0.84 4.01
N VAL A 130 -7.43 -0.92 5.18
CA VAL A 130 -8.07 -1.45 6.38
C VAL A 130 -9.30 -0.61 6.70
N ARG A 131 -10.44 -1.31 6.88
CA ARG A 131 -11.74 -0.71 7.15
C ARG A 131 -12.04 -0.73 8.64
N ARG A 132 -13.01 0.08 9.04
CA ARG A 132 -13.62 -0.04 10.36
C ARG A 132 -14.37 -1.36 10.47
N ASN A 133 -14.20 -2.06 11.60
CA ASN A 133 -14.78 -3.39 11.81
C ASN A 133 -14.49 -4.34 10.63
N ASP A 134 -13.25 -4.42 10.22
CA ASP A 134 -12.83 -5.07 8.98
C ASP A 134 -13.15 -6.57 8.97
N SER A 135 -14.15 -6.96 8.20
CA SER A 135 -14.60 -8.35 8.08
C SER A 135 -13.55 -9.30 7.49
N ARG A 136 -12.49 -8.76 6.88
CA ARG A 136 -11.38 -9.55 6.35
C ARG A 136 -10.51 -10.15 7.45
N ILE A 137 -10.45 -9.51 8.64
CA ILE A 137 -9.67 -10.05 9.77
C ILE A 137 -10.20 -11.43 10.20
N PRO A 138 -11.50 -11.60 10.58
CA PRO A 138 -12.02 -12.92 10.92
C PRO A 138 -11.99 -13.90 9.73
N LEU A 139 -12.17 -13.45 8.50
CA LEU A 139 -12.04 -14.28 7.32
C LEU A 139 -10.63 -14.89 7.18
N LEU A 140 -9.58 -14.08 7.30
CA LEU A 140 -8.20 -14.56 7.18
C LEU A 140 -7.80 -15.48 8.33
N LEU A 141 -8.38 -15.28 9.52
CA LEU A 141 -8.23 -16.20 10.66
C LEU A 141 -8.92 -17.55 10.39
N GLU A 142 -10.14 -17.54 9.86
CA GLU A 142 -10.85 -18.77 9.42
C GLU A 142 -10.02 -19.56 8.40
N LEU A 143 -9.46 -18.84 7.41
CA LEU A 143 -8.62 -19.42 6.37
C LEU A 143 -7.22 -19.84 6.87
N LYS A 144 -6.85 -19.49 8.10
CA LYS A 144 -5.55 -19.77 8.71
C LYS A 144 -4.36 -19.32 7.85
N VAL A 145 -4.53 -18.20 7.15
CA VAL A 145 -3.50 -17.62 6.30
C VAL A 145 -2.79 -16.49 7.06
N PRO A 146 -1.46 -16.47 7.11
CA PRO A 146 -0.67 -15.36 7.65
C PRO A 146 -0.98 -14.06 6.92
N ALA A 147 -1.06 -12.96 7.66
CA ALA A 147 -1.32 -11.67 7.08
C ALA A 147 -0.53 -10.54 7.78
N VAL A 148 -0.31 -9.46 7.07
CA VAL A 148 0.15 -8.17 7.60
C VAL A 148 -0.84 -7.10 7.18
N THR A 149 -1.13 -6.14 8.07
CA THR A 149 -2.07 -5.05 7.78
C THR A 149 -1.33 -3.73 7.56
N LEU A 150 -1.79 -2.91 6.62
CA LEU A 150 -1.39 -1.51 6.51
C LEU A 150 -2.26 -0.69 7.45
N ASN A 151 -1.62 -0.12 8.46
CA ASN A 151 -2.24 0.46 9.65
C ASN A 151 -2.92 -0.58 10.57
N ARG A 152 -2.99 -0.24 11.83
CA ARG A 152 -3.60 -1.08 12.87
C ARG A 152 -5.13 -1.04 12.70
N PRO A 153 -5.80 -2.21 12.58
CA PRO A 153 -7.26 -2.26 12.62
C PRO A 153 -7.83 -1.69 13.94
N ASP A 154 -9.01 -1.08 13.87
CA ASP A 154 -9.75 -0.57 15.05
C ASP A 154 -10.38 -1.68 15.90
N THR A 155 -10.47 -2.87 15.38
CA THR A 155 -10.85 -4.10 16.08
C THR A 155 -9.62 -4.93 16.38
N GLY A 156 -9.66 -5.73 17.46
CA GLY A 156 -8.55 -6.60 17.83
C GLY A 156 -8.12 -7.49 16.64
N SER A 157 -6.85 -7.41 16.27
CA SER A 157 -6.26 -8.21 15.20
C SER A 157 -4.97 -8.85 15.70
N PRO A 158 -4.76 -10.18 15.49
CA PRO A 158 -3.52 -10.85 15.83
C PRO A 158 -2.44 -10.67 14.74
N PHE A 159 -2.81 -10.08 13.59
CA PHE A 159 -1.86 -9.82 12.52
C PHE A 159 -1.01 -8.59 12.85
N PRO A 160 0.32 -8.64 12.64
CA PRO A 160 1.16 -7.47 12.79
C PRO A 160 0.72 -6.37 11.82
N ALA A 161 0.87 -5.12 12.24
CA ALA A 161 0.59 -3.97 11.43
C ALA A 161 1.88 -3.21 11.06
N VAL A 162 1.94 -2.72 9.83
CA VAL A 162 2.92 -1.71 9.42
C VAL A 162 2.18 -0.39 9.31
N SER A 163 2.44 0.53 10.22
CA SER A 163 1.64 1.73 10.42
C SER A 163 2.43 3.01 10.14
N VAL A 164 1.72 4.04 9.70
CA VAL A 164 2.20 5.42 9.59
C VAL A 164 1.28 6.30 10.42
N ASP A 165 1.85 7.23 11.19
CA ASP A 165 1.05 8.28 11.81
C ASP A 165 0.67 9.33 10.75
N GLU A 166 -0.44 9.08 10.08
CA GLU A 166 -0.94 9.95 9.01
C GLU A 166 -1.53 11.27 9.55
N SER A 167 -1.88 11.31 10.85
CA SER A 167 -2.44 12.50 11.48
C SER A 167 -1.41 13.63 11.56
N ALA A 168 -0.17 13.31 11.88
CA ALA A 168 0.92 14.29 11.97
C ALA A 168 1.09 15.11 10.69
N GLY A 169 0.93 14.48 9.51
CA GLY A 169 0.97 15.18 8.23
C GLY A 169 -0.16 16.18 8.05
N ILE A 170 -1.40 15.77 8.35
CA ILE A 170 -2.57 16.65 8.25
C ILE A 170 -2.47 17.82 9.23
N VAL A 171 -2.03 17.56 10.46
CA VAL A 171 -1.75 18.63 11.44
C VAL A 171 -0.79 19.65 10.86
N ALA A 172 0.35 19.21 10.31
CA ALA A 172 1.35 20.10 9.72
C ALA A 172 0.80 20.92 8.54
N ALA A 173 -0.08 20.32 7.70
CA ALA A 173 -0.70 21.04 6.59
C ALA A 173 -1.69 22.11 7.09
N VAL A 174 -2.52 21.81 8.10
CA VAL A 174 -3.46 22.76 8.67
C VAL A 174 -2.72 23.89 9.40
N GLU A 175 -1.72 23.58 10.23
CA GLU A 175 -0.89 24.59 10.91
C GLU A 175 -0.21 25.54 9.92
N HIS A 176 0.33 25.01 8.81
CA HIS A 176 0.91 25.81 7.74
C HIS A 176 -0.11 26.80 7.16
N LEU A 177 -1.33 26.34 6.84
CA LEU A 177 -2.38 27.19 6.30
C LEU A 177 -2.88 28.23 7.33
N VAL A 178 -3.01 27.85 8.59
CA VAL A 178 -3.36 28.78 9.69
C VAL A 178 -2.30 29.86 9.86
N ALA A 179 -1.01 29.48 9.77
CA ALA A 179 0.12 30.44 9.82
C ALA A 179 0.11 31.42 8.65
N LEU A 180 -0.40 31.01 7.47
CA LEU A 180 -0.62 31.88 6.32
C LEU A 180 -1.87 32.76 6.43
N GLY A 181 -2.59 32.69 7.54
CA GLY A 181 -3.77 33.54 7.83
C GLY A 181 -5.10 32.95 7.40
N HIS A 182 -5.15 31.73 6.84
CA HIS A 182 -6.41 31.09 6.46
C HIS A 182 -7.26 30.78 7.68
N ARG A 183 -8.56 31.07 7.60
CA ARG A 183 -9.57 30.83 8.64
C ARG A 183 -10.69 29.90 8.16
N ARG A 184 -10.89 29.85 6.85
CA ARG A 184 -11.87 28.97 6.18
C ARG A 184 -11.07 27.89 5.41
N ILE A 185 -10.76 26.79 6.09
CA ILE A 185 -9.94 25.70 5.57
C ILE A 185 -10.83 24.46 5.41
N ALA A 186 -11.01 24.00 4.19
CA ALA A 186 -11.77 22.81 3.88
C ALA A 186 -10.90 21.54 3.88
N HIS A 187 -11.54 20.38 4.01
CA HIS A 187 -10.93 19.09 3.77
C HIS A 187 -11.72 18.28 2.73
N VAL A 188 -11.05 17.90 1.64
CA VAL A 188 -11.55 16.91 0.69
C VAL A 188 -10.97 15.56 1.11
N GLY A 189 -11.79 14.79 1.86
CA GLY A 189 -11.40 13.51 2.43
C GLY A 189 -11.62 12.36 1.47
N GLY A 190 -10.92 11.24 1.72
CA GLY A 190 -11.21 9.95 1.08
C GLY A 190 -12.37 9.23 1.75
N GLY A 191 -12.62 7.96 1.33
CA GLY A 191 -13.66 7.11 1.88
C GLY A 191 -13.56 6.97 3.41
N GLN A 192 -14.66 7.27 4.11
CA GLN A 192 -14.70 7.29 5.57
C GLN A 192 -14.86 5.89 6.20
N GLU A 193 -15.09 4.89 5.40
CA GLU A 193 -15.03 3.47 5.76
C GLU A 193 -13.60 3.00 6.04
N TYR A 194 -12.59 3.64 5.44
CA TYR A 194 -11.19 3.34 5.64
C TYR A 194 -10.63 4.04 6.88
N ILE A 195 -9.80 3.33 7.63
CA ILE A 195 -9.17 3.87 8.85
C ILE A 195 -8.36 5.13 8.52
N HIS A 196 -7.53 5.10 7.47
CA HIS A 196 -6.71 6.24 7.06
C HIS A 196 -7.56 7.45 6.61
N GLY A 197 -8.65 7.24 5.87
CA GLY A 197 -9.54 8.33 5.47
C GLY A 197 -10.18 9.03 6.66
N ARG A 198 -10.63 8.25 7.66
CA ARG A 198 -11.17 8.76 8.90
C ARG A 198 -10.11 9.46 9.77
N SER A 199 -8.93 8.86 9.91
CA SER A 199 -7.84 9.42 10.72
C SER A 199 -7.42 10.80 10.20
N ARG A 200 -7.27 10.96 8.88
CA ARG A 200 -6.97 12.26 8.24
C ARG A 200 -8.06 13.30 8.51
N ARG A 201 -9.33 12.91 8.43
CA ARG A 201 -10.45 13.80 8.75
C ARG A 201 -10.43 14.24 10.21
N ILE A 202 -10.29 13.32 11.16
CA ILE A 202 -10.24 13.64 12.59
C ILE A 202 -9.07 14.59 12.88
N ALA A 203 -7.89 14.33 12.32
CA ALA A 203 -6.73 15.19 12.49
C ALA A 203 -6.98 16.61 11.96
N TRP A 204 -7.68 16.76 10.84
CA TRP A 204 -8.11 18.07 10.32
C TRP A 204 -9.10 18.76 11.26
N GLU A 205 -10.15 18.07 11.75
CA GLU A 205 -11.14 18.59 12.68
C GLU A 205 -10.48 19.08 13.98
N GLU A 206 -9.62 18.25 14.58
CA GLU A 206 -8.92 18.56 15.83
C GLU A 206 -7.92 19.72 15.66
N SER A 207 -7.19 19.77 14.53
CA SER A 207 -6.26 20.87 14.26
C SER A 207 -6.97 22.20 14.12
N LEU A 208 -8.12 22.25 13.42
CA LEU A 208 -8.93 23.45 13.33
C LEU A 208 -9.50 23.87 14.69
N ALA A 209 -10.02 22.91 15.46
CA ALA A 209 -10.52 23.19 16.81
C ALA A 209 -9.42 23.76 17.73
N GLY A 210 -8.20 23.20 17.67
CA GLY A 210 -7.03 23.70 18.38
C GLY A 210 -6.64 25.14 17.99
N ALA A 211 -6.90 25.54 16.73
CA ALA A 211 -6.72 26.91 16.25
C ALA A 211 -7.94 27.81 16.48
N GLY A 212 -8.99 27.34 17.15
CA GLY A 212 -10.23 28.09 17.37
C GLY A 212 -11.05 28.31 16.09
N LEU A 213 -10.91 27.43 15.09
CA LEU A 213 -11.60 27.50 13.82
C LEU A 213 -12.70 26.45 13.67
N ILE A 214 -13.67 26.69 12.78
CA ILE A 214 -14.80 25.81 12.53
C ILE A 214 -14.45 24.78 11.46
N SER A 215 -14.78 23.51 11.70
CA SER A 215 -14.55 22.38 10.77
C SER A 215 -15.83 21.94 10.02
N ASP A 216 -16.55 22.89 9.43
CA ASP A 216 -17.81 22.66 8.71
C ASP A 216 -17.66 22.45 7.19
N LEU A 217 -16.45 22.58 6.68
CA LEU A 217 -16.13 22.49 5.26
C LEU A 217 -15.49 21.12 4.91
N PHE A 218 -16.17 20.04 5.26
CA PHE A 218 -15.77 18.70 4.85
C PHE A 218 -16.54 18.27 3.59
N ALA A 219 -15.83 17.72 2.62
CA ALA A 219 -16.41 17.05 1.45
C ALA A 219 -15.81 15.64 1.31
N ALA A 220 -16.67 14.62 1.30
CA ALA A 220 -16.24 13.24 1.07
C ALA A 220 -15.98 13.00 -0.42
N ALA A 221 -14.90 12.30 -0.73
CA ALA A 221 -14.54 11.84 -2.06
C ALA A 221 -14.04 10.38 -2.01
N ASP A 222 -13.55 9.87 -3.13
CA ASP A 222 -13.22 8.46 -3.32
C ASP A 222 -11.76 8.22 -3.76
N PHE A 223 -10.89 9.22 -3.54
CA PHE A 223 -9.49 9.27 -3.97
C PHE A 223 -9.28 9.38 -5.49
N THR A 224 -10.36 9.48 -6.29
CA THR A 224 -10.26 9.67 -7.74
C THR A 224 -10.17 11.15 -8.12
N ALA A 225 -9.62 11.45 -9.30
CA ALA A 225 -9.61 12.80 -9.86
C ALA A 225 -11.04 13.36 -10.01
N ALA A 226 -11.98 12.55 -10.50
CA ALA A 226 -13.37 12.95 -10.66
C ALA A 226 -14.05 13.28 -9.32
N GLY A 227 -13.81 12.47 -8.29
CA GLY A 227 -14.27 12.73 -6.93
C GLY A 227 -13.68 14.04 -6.37
N GLY A 228 -12.39 14.29 -6.63
CA GLY A 228 -11.70 15.54 -6.28
C GLY A 228 -12.36 16.77 -6.92
N VAL A 229 -12.65 16.71 -8.23
CA VAL A 229 -13.37 17.79 -8.95
C VAL A 229 -14.75 18.04 -8.36
N ALA A 230 -15.55 16.97 -8.17
CA ALA A 230 -16.90 17.08 -7.64
C ALA A 230 -16.92 17.73 -6.24
N ALA A 231 -16.07 17.24 -5.34
CA ALA A 231 -15.93 17.77 -3.98
C ALA A 231 -15.48 19.26 -3.99
N THR A 232 -14.53 19.60 -4.85
CA THR A 232 -14.06 20.99 -5.01
C THR A 232 -15.19 21.88 -5.50
N ALA A 233 -15.96 21.43 -6.49
CA ALA A 233 -17.10 22.19 -7.03
C ALA A 233 -18.17 22.45 -5.96
N ASP A 234 -18.45 21.47 -5.10
CA ASP A 234 -19.41 21.61 -4.00
C ASP A 234 -18.94 22.64 -2.96
N LEU A 235 -17.66 22.61 -2.60
CA LEU A 235 -17.07 23.56 -1.65
C LEU A 235 -17.03 24.98 -2.21
N LEU A 236 -16.69 25.16 -3.49
CA LEU A 236 -16.57 26.49 -4.11
C LEU A 236 -17.92 27.13 -4.42
N ARG A 237 -19.03 26.37 -4.50
CA ARG A 237 -20.39 26.89 -4.65
C ARG A 237 -20.99 27.46 -3.36
N ARG A 238 -20.40 27.22 -2.21
CA ARG A 238 -20.88 27.75 -0.94
C ARG A 238 -20.73 29.27 -0.89
N ALA A 239 -21.67 29.95 -0.25
CA ALA A 239 -21.57 31.39 -0.04
C ALA A 239 -20.36 31.79 0.81
N ASP A 240 -20.02 30.93 1.76
CA ASP A 240 -18.89 31.01 2.68
C ASP A 240 -17.75 30.08 2.26
N ARG A 241 -17.39 30.11 0.99
CA ARG A 241 -16.40 29.21 0.39
C ARG A 241 -15.05 29.19 1.13
N PRO A 242 -14.31 28.07 1.09
CA PRO A 242 -12.98 28.01 1.68
C PRO A 242 -11.98 28.91 0.94
N THR A 243 -10.97 29.40 1.67
CA THR A 243 -9.78 30.04 1.11
C THR A 243 -8.60 29.07 1.00
N ALA A 244 -8.72 27.88 1.61
CA ALA A 244 -7.75 26.82 1.49
C ALA A 244 -8.43 25.45 1.54
N ILE A 245 -7.86 24.46 0.82
CA ILE A 245 -8.35 23.08 0.81
C ILE A 245 -7.18 22.12 1.07
N VAL A 246 -7.36 21.25 2.06
CA VAL A 246 -6.47 20.11 2.34
C VAL A 246 -7.08 18.87 1.69
N TYR A 247 -6.38 18.27 0.73
CA TYR A 247 -6.84 17.05 0.06
C TYR A 247 -6.19 15.80 0.66
N ALA A 248 -6.95 14.70 0.66
CA ALA A 248 -6.48 13.43 1.18
C ALA A 248 -5.52 12.67 0.24
N ASN A 249 -5.36 13.08 -1.03
CA ASN A 249 -4.28 12.63 -1.92
C ASN A 249 -3.96 13.68 -2.99
N ASP A 250 -2.83 13.51 -3.66
CA ASP A 250 -2.34 14.41 -4.71
C ASP A 250 -3.18 14.35 -5.99
N LEU A 251 -3.77 13.20 -6.29
CA LEU A 251 -4.62 13.04 -7.49
C LEU A 251 -5.86 13.94 -7.41
N MET A 252 -6.55 13.92 -6.26
CA MET A 252 -7.70 14.81 -6.02
C MET A 252 -7.28 16.28 -5.96
N ALA A 253 -6.13 16.57 -5.31
CA ALA A 253 -5.61 17.94 -5.21
C ALA A 253 -5.30 18.54 -6.60
N THR A 254 -4.64 17.76 -7.47
CA THR A 254 -4.32 18.17 -8.84
C THR A 254 -5.57 18.46 -9.66
N ALA A 255 -6.55 17.56 -9.57
CA ALA A 255 -7.82 17.72 -10.28
C ALA A 255 -8.63 18.92 -9.74
N GLY A 256 -8.64 19.09 -8.41
CA GLY A 256 -9.26 20.25 -7.75
C GLY A 256 -8.59 21.57 -8.11
N GLN A 257 -7.25 21.60 -8.16
CA GLN A 257 -6.47 22.76 -8.61
C GLN A 257 -6.84 23.16 -10.04
N SER A 258 -6.82 22.18 -10.95
CA SER A 258 -7.18 22.40 -12.36
C SER A 258 -8.62 22.90 -12.51
N TYR A 259 -9.56 22.33 -11.74
CA TYR A 259 -10.94 22.78 -11.74
C TYR A 259 -11.10 24.21 -11.22
N ALA A 260 -10.47 24.56 -10.10
CA ALA A 260 -10.51 25.93 -9.55
C ALA A 260 -9.96 26.96 -10.56
N GLN A 261 -8.83 26.64 -11.21
CA GLN A 261 -8.23 27.47 -12.25
C GLN A 261 -9.15 27.60 -13.48
N SER A 262 -9.88 26.58 -13.86
CA SER A 262 -10.85 26.64 -14.97
C SER A 262 -12.03 27.59 -14.70
N LEU A 263 -12.32 27.86 -13.42
CA LEU A 263 -13.28 28.87 -12.98
C LEU A 263 -12.69 30.28 -12.89
N GLY A 264 -11.41 30.45 -13.25
CA GLY A 264 -10.71 31.73 -13.18
C GLY A 264 -10.12 32.06 -11.80
N LEU A 265 -10.14 31.10 -10.84
CA LEU A 265 -9.52 31.29 -9.53
C LEU A 265 -7.99 31.14 -9.62
N SER A 266 -7.29 32.06 -9.01
CA SER A 266 -5.84 32.03 -8.86
C SER A 266 -5.44 31.10 -7.71
N VAL A 267 -4.52 30.17 -7.98
CA VAL A 267 -3.85 29.36 -6.95
C VAL A 267 -2.40 29.87 -6.87
N PRO A 268 -1.94 30.33 -5.70
CA PRO A 268 -2.60 30.33 -4.39
C PRO A 268 -3.44 31.60 -4.08
N GLY A 269 -3.50 32.61 -4.96
CA GLY A 269 -4.04 33.95 -4.66
C GLY A 269 -5.47 33.96 -4.13
N ASP A 270 -6.39 33.22 -4.73
CA ASP A 270 -7.78 33.07 -4.30
C ASP A 270 -8.04 31.78 -3.50
N LEU A 271 -7.22 30.77 -3.70
CA LEU A 271 -7.37 29.46 -3.09
C LEU A 271 -6.03 28.78 -2.89
N SER A 272 -5.66 28.54 -1.64
CA SER A 272 -4.52 27.67 -1.30
C SER A 272 -4.91 26.19 -1.33
N ILE A 273 -3.99 25.34 -1.82
CA ILE A 273 -4.24 23.90 -1.99
C ILE A 273 -3.07 23.09 -1.44
N THR A 274 -3.37 22.07 -0.64
CA THR A 274 -2.38 21.06 -0.22
C THR A 274 -2.84 19.66 -0.63
N GLY A 275 -1.89 18.83 -1.07
CA GLY A 275 -2.09 17.43 -1.39
C GLY A 275 -1.54 16.49 -0.31
N TYR A 276 -1.47 15.21 -0.65
CA TYR A 276 -0.92 14.12 0.16
C TYR A 276 -0.33 13.07 -0.79
N ASP A 277 0.86 12.55 -0.51
CA ASP A 277 1.69 11.50 -1.12
C ASP A 277 3.00 12.02 -1.69
N ASN A 278 3.11 13.29 -2.09
CA ASN A 278 4.26 13.87 -2.78
C ASN A 278 4.60 13.13 -4.08
N ALA A 279 3.57 12.85 -4.88
CA ALA A 279 3.74 12.26 -6.20
C ALA A 279 4.68 13.09 -7.07
N GLU A 280 5.56 12.42 -7.84
CA GLU A 280 6.62 13.10 -8.61
C GLU A 280 6.09 14.22 -9.51
N PHE A 281 4.96 14.01 -10.18
CA PHE A 281 4.39 14.99 -11.10
C PHE A 281 3.94 16.30 -10.42
N THR A 282 3.70 16.29 -9.09
CA THR A 282 3.17 17.44 -8.35
C THR A 282 4.10 18.66 -8.35
N GLN A 283 5.40 18.45 -8.49
CA GLN A 283 6.39 19.52 -8.59
C GLN A 283 6.39 20.22 -9.95
N TYR A 284 5.80 19.61 -10.97
CA TYR A 284 5.73 20.13 -12.34
C TYR A 284 4.38 20.78 -12.67
N LEU A 285 3.46 20.84 -11.71
CA LEU A 285 2.20 21.56 -11.86
C LEU A 285 2.45 23.08 -11.90
N ASN A 286 1.45 23.83 -12.34
CA ASN A 286 1.48 25.29 -12.32
C ASN A 286 0.27 25.85 -11.53
N PRO A 287 0.48 26.32 -10.30
CA PRO A 287 1.74 26.27 -9.52
C PRO A 287 2.08 24.86 -9.03
N PRO A 288 3.36 24.58 -8.67
CA PRO A 288 3.75 23.34 -8.02
C PRO A 288 3.00 23.11 -6.70
N LEU A 289 2.52 21.88 -6.49
CA LEU A 289 1.64 21.51 -5.38
C LEU A 289 2.41 21.35 -4.06
N THR A 290 2.01 22.09 -3.03
CA THR A 290 2.35 21.81 -1.63
C THR A 290 1.68 20.51 -1.22
N THR A 291 2.44 19.58 -0.63
CA THR A 291 1.93 18.23 -0.36
C THR A 291 2.62 17.58 0.84
N LEU A 292 2.12 16.44 1.29
CA LEU A 292 2.69 15.66 2.36
C LEU A 292 3.48 14.49 1.78
N ALA A 293 4.79 14.45 2.05
CA ALA A 293 5.65 13.39 1.56
C ALA A 293 5.48 12.11 2.41
N THR A 294 5.11 11.02 1.75
CA THR A 294 5.09 9.66 2.25
C THR A 294 6.12 8.81 1.49
N ASP A 295 6.36 7.59 1.93
CA ASP A 295 7.20 6.62 1.21
C ASP A 295 6.44 5.30 1.00
N PRO A 296 5.56 5.23 -0.01
CA PRO A 296 4.82 4.00 -0.30
C PRO A 296 5.74 2.82 -0.66
N MET A 297 6.89 3.08 -1.28
CA MET A 297 7.86 2.03 -1.60
C MET A 297 8.46 1.41 -0.33
N LEU A 298 8.86 2.24 0.63
CA LEU A 298 9.29 1.76 1.95
C LEU A 298 8.19 0.96 2.63
N TRP A 299 6.95 1.46 2.58
CA TRP A 299 5.80 0.78 3.19
C TRP A 299 5.59 -0.61 2.60
N GLY A 300 5.60 -0.74 1.27
CA GLY A 300 5.50 -2.03 0.58
C GLY A 300 6.63 -2.98 0.95
N ARG A 301 7.87 -2.49 0.92
CA ARG A 301 9.05 -3.27 1.27
C ARG A 301 9.03 -3.79 2.71
N VAL A 302 8.66 -2.94 3.67
CA VAL A 302 8.59 -3.34 5.09
C VAL A 302 7.45 -4.32 5.31
N SER A 303 6.27 -4.09 4.72
CA SER A 303 5.13 -5.01 4.83
C SER A 303 5.46 -6.40 4.30
N ALA A 304 6.13 -6.49 3.15
CA ALA A 304 6.57 -7.78 2.61
C ALA A 304 7.59 -8.47 3.52
N ARG A 305 8.56 -7.73 4.08
CA ARG A 305 9.54 -8.28 5.02
C ARG A 305 8.91 -8.80 6.32
N VAL A 306 7.98 -8.04 6.91
CA VAL A 306 7.24 -8.45 8.10
C VAL A 306 6.52 -9.77 7.84
N LEU A 307 5.80 -9.89 6.71
CA LEU A 307 5.09 -11.11 6.36
C LEU A 307 6.03 -12.28 6.05
N LEU A 308 7.14 -12.05 5.35
CA LEU A 308 8.16 -13.09 5.10
C LEU A 308 8.79 -13.60 6.41
N ASN A 309 9.09 -12.71 7.35
CA ASN A 309 9.61 -13.07 8.68
C ASN A 309 8.58 -13.89 9.48
N GLN A 310 7.29 -13.54 9.38
CA GLN A 310 6.20 -14.31 9.98
C GLN A 310 6.13 -15.73 9.39
N LEU A 311 6.22 -15.86 8.06
CA LEU A 311 6.25 -17.15 7.36
C LEU A 311 7.49 -18.01 7.67
N ALA A 312 8.60 -17.35 8.04
CA ALA A 312 9.82 -18.00 8.49
C ALA A 312 9.82 -18.34 10.00
N GLY A 313 8.82 -17.87 10.77
CA GLY A 313 8.75 -18.05 12.22
C GLY A 313 9.77 -17.19 13.00
N THR A 314 10.29 -16.13 12.40
CA THR A 314 11.29 -15.22 12.98
C THR A 314 10.72 -13.86 13.40
N HIS A 315 9.43 -13.61 13.14
CA HIS A 315 8.75 -12.38 13.55
C HIS A 315 8.27 -12.49 15.00
N ASP A 316 8.48 -11.45 15.79
CA ASP A 316 8.12 -11.38 17.22
C ASP A 316 6.64 -11.05 17.48
N GLY A 317 5.89 -10.74 16.44
CA GLY A 317 4.47 -10.35 16.54
C GLY A 317 4.24 -8.84 16.74
N GLU A 318 5.31 -8.06 16.88
CA GLU A 318 5.21 -6.62 17.16
C GLU A 318 4.84 -5.82 15.90
N ASP A 319 4.20 -4.65 16.13
CA ASP A 319 3.90 -3.71 15.07
C ASP A 319 5.14 -2.92 14.65
N THR A 320 5.18 -2.55 13.37
CA THR A 320 6.22 -1.70 12.83
C THR A 320 5.66 -0.32 12.52
N THR A 321 6.26 0.74 13.07
CA THR A 321 5.90 2.13 12.77
C THR A 321 6.92 2.72 11.80
N LEU A 322 6.42 3.28 10.71
CA LEU A 322 7.21 4.01 9.72
C LEU A 322 7.24 5.51 10.03
N PRO A 323 8.19 6.27 9.44
CA PRO A 323 8.24 7.72 9.60
C PRO A 323 6.93 8.40 9.22
N ALA A 324 6.51 9.38 10.01
CA ALA A 324 5.34 10.21 9.73
C ALA A 324 5.51 11.02 8.45
N PRO A 325 4.40 11.36 7.74
CA PRO A 325 4.44 12.22 6.57
C PRO A 325 5.00 13.61 6.89
N ARG A 326 5.75 14.17 5.95
CA ARG A 326 6.41 15.46 6.12
C ARG A 326 5.87 16.46 5.10
N LEU A 327 5.54 17.67 5.55
CA LEU A 327 5.07 18.75 4.66
C LEU A 327 6.21 19.19 3.72
N VAL A 328 5.91 19.24 2.44
CA VAL A 328 6.75 19.79 1.36
C VAL A 328 6.04 21.02 0.82
N VAL A 329 6.47 22.19 1.29
CA VAL A 329 5.91 23.49 0.87
C VAL A 329 6.39 23.82 -0.53
N ARG A 330 5.45 24.14 -1.41
CA ARG A 330 5.67 24.64 -2.77
C ARG A 330 4.80 25.90 -3.02
N ALA A 331 4.44 26.16 -4.27
CA ALA A 331 3.79 27.42 -4.66
C ALA A 331 2.25 27.38 -4.72
N SER A 332 1.60 26.25 -4.37
CA SER A 332 0.12 26.15 -4.33
C SER A 332 -0.49 26.67 -3.03
N THR A 333 0.33 27.12 -2.07
CA THR A 333 -0.12 27.76 -0.84
C THR A 333 0.51 29.15 -0.72
N GLY A 334 -0.25 30.13 -0.23
CA GLY A 334 0.15 31.52 -0.04
C GLY A 334 -0.67 32.17 1.06
N PRO A 335 -0.46 33.48 1.33
CA PRO A 335 -1.26 34.21 2.30
C PRO A 335 -2.75 34.15 1.98
N ALA A 336 -3.58 34.10 3.03
CA ALA A 336 -5.03 34.13 2.85
C ALA A 336 -5.44 35.39 2.08
N PRO A 337 -6.41 35.29 1.15
CA PRO A 337 -6.96 36.46 0.49
C PRO A 337 -7.60 37.40 1.53
N ALA A 338 -7.52 38.71 1.24
CA ALA A 338 -8.00 39.79 2.12
C ALA A 338 -9.53 39.79 2.30
#